data_2b76c2c9e8bd7aa43772202730e9881e
#
_entry.id   2b76c2c9e8bd7aa43772202730e9881e
#
_cell.length_a   1.000
_cell.length_b   1.000
_cell.length_c   1.000
_cell.angle_alpha   90.00
_cell.angle_beta   90.00
_cell.angle_gamma   90.00
#
_symmetry.space_group_name_H-M   'P 1'
#
loop_
_entity.id
_entity.type
_entity.pdbx_description
1 polymer ?
#
loop_
_entity_poly.entity_id
_entity_poly.type
_entity_poly.pdbx_seq_one_letter_code
_entity_poly.pdbx_strand_id
1 'polypeptide(L)'
;MSVLNSPTQDRPLDLADLLRELVAQGRVAQDSAEQCLTVRRSAVANQQHPLEFLAAQQLDDLQRPSKKLDLETLTVWLAERAGQPYLRIDPLKIDVAAVTPLMSYAFAQRHSILAVAVDASAVTIASSQPFVHGWEANLTHVLKRPIKRVVANPTDIQRFTVEFYRLAKSVSGASSTDQKISGVGNFEQLLNLGASDQEPDANDSHIVNIVDWLFQYAFQQRASDIHIEPRREQGTVRFRIDGVLHNVYQFPPQVTMAVVSRLKSLGRMNVAEKRKPQDGRVKTKTPDGGEVELRLSTLPTAFGEKMVMRIFDPEVLLKGFDQLGFSADDLRRWQSMTSQPNGIILVTGPTGSGKTTTLYTTLKQLATPEVNVCTIEDPIEMIEGAFNQMQVQHNIDLTFASGVRALMRQDPDIIMVGEIRDLETAEMAIQAALTGHLVLSTLHTNDAPSAITRLLELGVPHYLLKATLLGVMAQRLVRTLCPHCKAPMQLDADDWSALTKPWNAPLPTTAQRAVGCLECRDTGYRGRAGVYEIMLLNDAIKPLITADTDIVALRRQAFKDGMRSLRLSGAQKIAAGLTTVEEVLRVTPQSEQK
;
A
#
# COMPACT_ATOMS: atom_id res chain seq x y z
N MET A 1 -42.03 -41.78 -12.59
CA MET A 1 -42.69 -40.48 -12.89
C MET A 1 -41.65 -39.37 -12.66
N SER A 2 -41.00 -38.96 -13.73
CA SER A 2 -39.98 -37.87 -13.71
C SER A 2 -40.72 -36.54 -13.62
N VAL A 3 -40.50 -35.81 -12.53
CA VAL A 3 -40.93 -34.44 -12.42
C VAL A 3 -40.00 -33.63 -13.34
N LEU A 4 -40.53 -33.24 -14.49
CA LEU A 4 -39.93 -32.25 -15.38
C LEU A 4 -39.87 -30.93 -14.61
N ASN A 5 -38.64 -30.49 -14.26
CA ASN A 5 -38.40 -29.13 -13.80
C ASN A 5 -38.86 -28.15 -14.89
N SER A 6 -39.94 -27.45 -14.64
CA SER A 6 -40.39 -26.30 -15.43
C SER A 6 -39.24 -25.26 -15.43
N PRO A 7 -38.89 -24.63 -16.56
CA PRO A 7 -37.92 -23.56 -16.56
C PRO A 7 -38.43 -22.47 -15.61
N THR A 8 -37.67 -22.18 -14.58
CA THR A 8 -37.93 -21.07 -13.66
C THR A 8 -38.00 -19.79 -14.49
N GLN A 9 -39.17 -19.15 -14.48
CA GLN A 9 -39.41 -17.92 -15.21
C GLN A 9 -38.51 -16.81 -14.65
N ASP A 10 -37.78 -16.12 -15.54
CA ASP A 10 -36.90 -15.01 -15.17
C ASP A 10 -37.68 -13.96 -14.38
N ARG A 11 -37.17 -13.64 -13.19
CA ARG A 11 -37.78 -12.64 -12.29
C ARG A 11 -36.74 -11.57 -11.97
N PRO A 12 -36.70 -10.45 -12.75
CA PRO A 12 -35.85 -9.32 -12.39
C PRO A 12 -36.21 -8.76 -11.01
N LEU A 13 -35.24 -8.19 -10.31
CA LEU A 13 -35.46 -7.55 -9.03
C LEU A 13 -36.38 -6.32 -9.18
N ASP A 14 -37.46 -6.30 -8.40
CA ASP A 14 -38.38 -5.18 -8.28
C ASP A 14 -38.20 -4.47 -6.93
N LEU A 15 -38.20 -3.13 -6.95
CA LEU A 15 -37.98 -2.33 -5.74
C LEU A 15 -39.08 -2.53 -4.68
N ALA A 16 -40.34 -2.60 -5.13
CA ALA A 16 -41.46 -2.74 -4.20
C ALA A 16 -41.44 -4.13 -3.50
N ASP A 17 -41.01 -5.16 -4.26
CA ASP A 17 -40.82 -6.50 -3.70
C ASP A 17 -39.70 -6.52 -2.66
N LEU A 18 -38.55 -5.89 -2.96
CA LEU A 18 -37.41 -5.82 -2.04
C LEU A 18 -37.77 -5.07 -0.76
N LEU A 19 -38.43 -3.93 -0.86
CA LEU A 19 -38.87 -3.15 0.31
C LEU A 19 -39.85 -3.93 1.17
N ARG A 20 -40.86 -4.60 0.57
CA ARG A 20 -41.82 -5.44 1.30
C ARG A 20 -41.11 -6.53 2.11
N GLU A 21 -40.11 -7.16 1.54
CA GLU A 21 -39.36 -8.21 2.21
C GLU A 21 -38.45 -7.68 3.31
N LEU A 22 -37.80 -6.54 3.12
CA LEU A 22 -36.98 -5.89 4.14
C LEU A 22 -37.84 -5.47 5.35
N VAL A 23 -39.05 -4.98 5.10
CA VAL A 23 -40.03 -4.67 6.16
C VAL A 23 -40.51 -5.93 6.86
N ALA A 24 -40.88 -6.98 6.11
CA ALA A 24 -41.34 -8.24 6.68
C ALA A 24 -40.28 -8.92 7.57
N GLN A 25 -38.98 -8.71 7.26
CA GLN A 25 -37.88 -9.19 8.09
C GLN A 25 -37.49 -8.24 9.22
N GLY A 26 -38.18 -7.12 9.39
CA GLY A 26 -37.91 -6.15 10.45
C GLY A 26 -36.57 -5.42 10.29
N ARG A 27 -36.06 -5.25 9.05
CA ARG A 27 -34.82 -4.50 8.76
C ARG A 27 -35.09 -3.04 8.44
N VAL A 28 -36.24 -2.72 7.87
CA VAL A 28 -36.67 -1.37 7.49
C VAL A 28 -38.03 -1.06 8.11
N ALA A 29 -38.24 0.17 8.58
CA ALA A 29 -39.53 0.62 9.08
C ALA A 29 -40.53 0.79 7.91
N GLN A 30 -41.79 0.48 8.17
CA GLN A 30 -42.87 0.59 7.18
C GLN A 30 -42.97 1.99 6.56
N ASP A 31 -42.93 3.04 7.41
CA ASP A 31 -43.02 4.44 6.98
C ASP A 31 -41.88 4.82 6.05
N SER A 32 -40.65 4.36 6.37
CA SER A 32 -39.46 4.61 5.55
C SER A 32 -39.58 3.91 4.19
N ALA A 33 -40.10 2.69 4.14
CA ALA A 33 -40.33 1.96 2.90
C ALA A 33 -41.37 2.65 2.01
N GLU A 34 -42.47 3.13 2.59
CA GLU A 34 -43.49 3.88 1.86
C GLU A 34 -42.97 5.20 1.31
N GLN A 35 -42.15 5.93 2.08
CA GLN A 35 -41.48 7.14 1.59
C GLN A 35 -40.58 6.84 0.38
N CYS A 36 -39.81 5.75 0.41
CA CYS A 36 -38.96 5.34 -0.71
C CYS A 36 -39.74 5.07 -2.00
N LEU A 37 -40.95 4.53 -1.90
CA LEU A 37 -41.83 4.26 -3.05
C LEU A 37 -42.46 5.53 -3.64
N THR A 38 -42.62 6.61 -2.84
CA THR A 38 -43.16 7.89 -3.28
C THR A 38 -42.17 8.79 -3.97
N VAL A 39 -40.85 8.52 -3.85
CA VAL A 39 -39.79 9.32 -4.51
C VAL A 39 -39.96 9.24 -6.02
N ARG A 40 -40.24 10.37 -6.67
CA ARG A 40 -40.28 10.46 -8.13
C ARG A 40 -38.93 10.11 -8.73
N ARG A 41 -38.85 9.00 -9.45
CA ARG A 41 -37.66 8.60 -10.18
C ARG A 41 -37.56 9.41 -11.48
N SER A 42 -36.39 10.00 -11.73
CA SER A 42 -36.07 10.52 -13.05
C SER A 42 -35.92 9.36 -14.06
N ALA A 43 -36.01 9.64 -15.35
CA ALA A 43 -35.83 8.62 -16.40
C ALA A 43 -34.49 7.87 -16.27
N VAL A 44 -33.45 8.54 -15.77
CA VAL A 44 -32.11 7.96 -15.49
C VAL A 44 -32.16 7.04 -14.26
N ALA A 45 -32.89 7.44 -13.22
CA ALA A 45 -33.04 6.64 -11.99
C ALA A 45 -33.88 5.35 -12.20
N ASN A 46 -34.70 5.29 -13.24
CA ASN A 46 -35.42 4.07 -13.62
C ASN A 46 -34.52 2.98 -14.23
N GLN A 47 -33.31 3.34 -14.68
CA GLN A 47 -32.32 2.38 -15.20
C GLN A 47 -31.33 1.93 -14.13
N GLN A 48 -31.35 2.54 -12.95
CA GLN A 48 -30.47 2.18 -11.84
C GLN A 48 -30.93 0.86 -11.19
N HIS A 49 -29.94 0.06 -10.78
CA HIS A 49 -30.22 -1.20 -10.06
C HIS A 49 -30.98 -0.94 -8.75
N PRO A 50 -32.02 -1.74 -8.41
CA PRO A 50 -32.85 -1.49 -7.22
C PRO A 50 -32.06 -1.39 -5.92
N LEU A 51 -31.00 -2.20 -5.73
CA LEU A 51 -30.15 -2.13 -4.54
C LEU A 51 -29.34 -0.82 -4.46
N GLU A 52 -28.88 -0.29 -5.58
CA GLU A 52 -28.15 0.99 -5.62
C GLU A 52 -29.07 2.15 -5.21
N PHE A 53 -30.31 2.10 -5.69
CA PHE A 53 -31.32 3.08 -5.31
C PHE A 53 -31.61 3.02 -3.80
N LEU A 54 -31.79 1.81 -3.23
CA LEU A 54 -32.03 1.63 -1.80
C LEU A 54 -30.85 2.11 -0.95
N ALA A 55 -29.63 1.77 -1.34
CA ALA A 55 -28.42 2.19 -0.64
C ALA A 55 -28.28 3.73 -0.61
N ALA A 56 -28.65 4.40 -1.70
CA ALA A 56 -28.62 5.87 -1.79
C ALA A 56 -29.62 6.55 -0.82
N GLN A 57 -30.68 5.86 -0.39
CA GLN A 57 -31.64 6.40 0.58
C GLN A 57 -31.11 6.40 2.02
N GLN A 58 -29.96 5.74 2.30
CA GLN A 58 -29.32 5.72 3.64
C GLN A 58 -30.26 5.27 4.77
N LEU A 59 -31.11 4.25 4.53
CA LEU A 59 -32.05 3.73 5.49
C LEU A 59 -31.34 3.12 6.71
N ASP A 60 -31.95 3.26 7.90
CA ASP A 60 -31.45 2.63 9.12
C ASP A 60 -31.70 1.11 9.10
N ASP A 61 -30.71 0.31 9.46
CA ASP A 61 -30.89 -1.13 9.69
C ASP A 61 -31.41 -1.36 11.11
N LEU A 62 -32.73 -1.64 11.24
CA LEU A 62 -33.36 -1.86 12.54
C LEU A 62 -32.78 -3.05 13.31
N GLN A 63 -32.17 -4.01 12.63
CA GLN A 63 -31.44 -5.12 13.27
C GLN A 63 -30.06 -4.74 13.77
N ARG A 64 -29.51 -3.62 13.26
CA ARG A 64 -28.21 -3.06 13.63
C ARG A 64 -28.31 -1.53 13.77
N PRO A 65 -28.86 -1.02 14.87
CA PRO A 65 -29.27 0.39 15.01
C PRO A 65 -28.18 1.44 14.81
N SER A 66 -26.90 1.02 14.81
CA SER A 66 -25.75 1.90 14.56
C SER A 66 -25.27 1.92 13.10
N LYS A 67 -25.95 1.18 12.21
CA LYS A 67 -25.54 1.04 10.79
C LYS A 67 -26.67 1.42 9.85
N LYS A 68 -26.27 2.01 8.72
CA LYS A 68 -27.15 2.21 7.56
C LYS A 68 -27.12 0.98 6.66
N LEU A 69 -28.20 0.78 5.88
CA LEU A 69 -28.26 -0.23 4.84
C LEU A 69 -27.45 0.26 3.62
N ASP A 70 -26.17 0.02 3.64
CA ASP A 70 -25.30 0.26 2.50
C ASP A 70 -25.47 -0.81 1.40
N LEU A 71 -24.91 -0.55 0.23
CA LEU A 71 -25.04 -1.44 -0.92
C LEU A 71 -24.44 -2.83 -0.67
N GLU A 72 -23.37 -2.90 0.12
CA GLU A 72 -22.74 -4.16 0.50
C GLU A 72 -23.66 -5.01 1.38
N THR A 73 -24.22 -4.40 2.43
CA THR A 73 -25.18 -5.06 3.33
C THR A 73 -26.42 -5.57 2.58
N LEU A 74 -26.93 -4.77 1.64
CA LEU A 74 -28.08 -5.16 0.81
C LEU A 74 -27.73 -6.29 -0.17
N THR A 75 -26.49 -6.31 -0.70
CA THR A 75 -26.06 -7.38 -1.62
C THR A 75 -25.85 -8.70 -0.88
N VAL A 76 -25.29 -8.67 0.33
CA VAL A 76 -25.16 -9.87 1.19
C VAL A 76 -26.55 -10.42 1.53
N TRP A 77 -27.48 -9.55 1.93
CA TRP A 77 -28.86 -9.94 2.19
C TRP A 77 -29.54 -10.57 0.95
N LEU A 78 -29.30 -10.01 -0.24
CA LEU A 78 -29.84 -10.57 -1.49
C LEU A 78 -29.27 -11.96 -1.79
N ALA A 79 -27.98 -12.18 -1.51
CA ALA A 79 -27.32 -13.47 -1.70
C ALA A 79 -27.92 -14.54 -0.78
N GLU A 80 -28.12 -14.21 0.50
CA GLU A 80 -28.77 -15.08 1.48
C GLU A 80 -30.21 -15.44 1.03
N ARG A 81 -30.96 -14.45 0.58
CA ARG A 81 -32.34 -14.63 0.06
C ARG A 81 -32.37 -15.56 -1.18
N ALA A 82 -31.38 -15.44 -2.05
CA ALA A 82 -31.28 -16.24 -3.26
C ALA A 82 -30.71 -17.64 -3.02
N GLY A 83 -30.21 -17.93 -1.82
CA GLY A 83 -29.51 -19.18 -1.52
C GLY A 83 -28.22 -19.35 -2.35
N GLN A 84 -27.62 -18.25 -2.78
CA GLN A 84 -26.38 -18.23 -3.56
C GLN A 84 -25.24 -17.59 -2.75
N PRO A 85 -23.98 -18.05 -2.92
CA PRO A 85 -22.85 -17.45 -2.23
C PRO A 85 -22.71 -15.96 -2.60
N TYR A 86 -22.44 -15.12 -1.61
CA TYR A 86 -22.00 -13.75 -1.85
C TYR A 86 -20.53 -13.74 -2.26
N LEU A 87 -20.18 -12.97 -3.28
CA LEU A 87 -18.82 -12.69 -3.70
C LEU A 87 -18.60 -11.19 -3.83
N ARG A 88 -17.68 -10.65 -3.05
CA ARG A 88 -17.10 -9.36 -3.37
C ARG A 88 -16.01 -9.55 -4.41
N ILE A 89 -16.13 -8.82 -5.52
CA ILE A 89 -15.17 -8.90 -6.60
C ILE A 89 -13.86 -8.27 -6.14
N ASP A 90 -12.83 -9.10 -5.97
CA ASP A 90 -11.45 -8.67 -5.73
C ASP A 90 -10.65 -8.88 -7.03
N PRO A 91 -10.36 -7.81 -7.77
CA PRO A 91 -9.68 -7.93 -9.06
C PRO A 91 -8.25 -8.50 -8.96
N LEU A 92 -7.62 -8.46 -7.77
CA LEU A 92 -6.31 -9.10 -7.55
C LEU A 92 -6.39 -10.64 -7.46
N LYS A 93 -7.57 -11.18 -7.24
CA LYS A 93 -7.81 -12.64 -7.17
C LYS A 93 -8.38 -13.22 -8.46
N ILE A 94 -8.67 -12.36 -9.46
CA ILE A 94 -9.28 -12.78 -10.73
C ILE A 94 -8.21 -12.80 -11.82
N ASP A 95 -8.06 -13.94 -12.48
CA ASP A 95 -7.26 -14.05 -13.69
C ASP A 95 -8.05 -13.46 -14.87
N VAL A 96 -7.85 -12.15 -15.11
CA VAL A 96 -8.55 -11.40 -16.15
C VAL A 96 -8.32 -11.99 -17.54
N ALA A 97 -7.13 -12.53 -17.81
CA ALA A 97 -6.79 -13.13 -19.10
C ALA A 97 -7.56 -14.44 -19.31
N ALA A 98 -7.81 -15.21 -18.25
CA ALA A 98 -8.56 -16.46 -18.32
C ALA A 98 -10.08 -16.27 -18.38
N VAL A 99 -10.63 -15.22 -17.76
CA VAL A 99 -12.09 -15.05 -17.64
C VAL A 99 -12.70 -14.20 -18.76
N THR A 100 -11.97 -13.25 -19.34
CA THR A 100 -12.52 -12.37 -20.40
C THR A 100 -12.85 -13.06 -21.72
N PRO A 101 -12.15 -14.15 -22.14
CA PRO A 101 -12.52 -14.87 -23.36
C PRO A 101 -13.78 -15.73 -23.23
N LEU A 102 -14.29 -15.95 -22.01
CA LEU A 102 -15.42 -16.86 -21.77
C LEU A 102 -16.74 -16.33 -22.29
N MET A 103 -16.89 -15.01 -22.43
CA MET A 103 -18.08 -14.37 -23.01
C MET A 103 -17.71 -13.02 -23.64
N SER A 104 -18.54 -12.50 -24.54
CA SER A 104 -18.31 -11.18 -25.11
C SER A 104 -18.68 -10.05 -24.14
N TYR A 105 -18.02 -8.89 -24.28
CA TYR A 105 -18.36 -7.68 -23.51
C TYR A 105 -19.85 -7.32 -23.60
N ALA A 106 -20.42 -7.36 -24.81
CA ALA A 106 -21.83 -7.05 -25.02
C ALA A 106 -22.77 -8.02 -24.30
N PHE A 107 -22.40 -9.30 -24.22
CA PHE A 107 -23.15 -10.31 -23.48
C PHE A 107 -23.08 -10.07 -21.97
N ALA A 108 -21.88 -9.86 -21.44
CA ALA A 108 -21.66 -9.58 -20.02
C ALA A 108 -22.43 -8.31 -19.57
N GLN A 109 -22.34 -7.23 -20.36
CA GLN A 109 -23.02 -5.96 -20.10
C GLN A 109 -24.55 -6.11 -20.16
N ARG A 110 -25.07 -6.79 -21.22
CA ARG A 110 -26.51 -6.98 -21.41
C ARG A 110 -27.18 -7.71 -20.25
N HIS A 111 -26.48 -8.70 -19.69
CA HIS A 111 -27.01 -9.55 -18.63
C HIS A 111 -26.55 -9.14 -17.22
N SER A 112 -25.75 -8.07 -17.10
CA SER A 112 -25.16 -7.59 -15.83
C SER A 112 -24.48 -8.72 -15.07
N ILE A 113 -23.61 -9.47 -15.77
CA ILE A 113 -22.85 -10.61 -15.26
C ILE A 113 -21.36 -10.47 -15.54
N LEU A 114 -20.53 -11.10 -14.75
CA LEU A 114 -19.08 -11.12 -14.92
C LEU A 114 -18.53 -12.50 -14.55
N ALA A 115 -17.73 -13.09 -15.44
CA ALA A 115 -16.96 -14.29 -15.08
C ALA A 115 -15.84 -13.87 -14.11
N VAL A 116 -15.74 -14.56 -12.98
CA VAL A 116 -14.82 -14.22 -11.87
C VAL A 116 -13.81 -15.32 -11.57
N ALA A 117 -14.10 -16.55 -11.99
CA ALA A 117 -13.15 -17.67 -11.90
C ALA A 117 -13.46 -18.71 -12.96
N VAL A 118 -12.45 -19.42 -13.40
CA VAL A 118 -12.56 -20.59 -14.27
C VAL A 118 -11.57 -21.66 -13.83
N ASP A 119 -12.08 -22.87 -13.66
CA ASP A 119 -11.27 -24.06 -13.40
C ASP A 119 -11.61 -25.17 -14.40
N ALA A 120 -10.93 -26.32 -14.29
CA ALA A 120 -11.18 -27.46 -15.18
C ALA A 120 -12.62 -27.99 -15.09
N SER A 121 -13.30 -27.78 -13.97
CA SER A 121 -14.61 -28.37 -13.65
C SER A 121 -15.78 -27.41 -13.85
N ALA A 122 -15.59 -26.10 -13.71
CA ALA A 122 -16.69 -25.14 -13.71
C ALA A 122 -16.22 -23.71 -14.04
N VAL A 123 -17.19 -22.85 -14.38
CA VAL A 123 -17.01 -21.39 -14.50
C VAL A 123 -17.84 -20.71 -13.43
N THR A 124 -17.22 -19.82 -12.65
CA THR A 124 -17.95 -19.02 -11.64
C THR A 124 -18.34 -17.68 -12.24
N ILE A 125 -19.62 -17.35 -12.19
CA ILE A 125 -20.18 -16.12 -12.74
C ILE A 125 -20.87 -15.34 -11.65
N ALA A 126 -20.45 -14.09 -11.48
CA ALA A 126 -21.08 -13.11 -10.62
C ALA A 126 -22.26 -12.46 -11.33
N SER A 127 -23.38 -12.33 -10.61
CA SER A 127 -24.59 -11.65 -11.09
C SER A 127 -25.17 -10.79 -9.98
N SER A 128 -25.73 -9.64 -10.34
CA SER A 128 -26.52 -8.81 -9.43
C SER A 128 -28.02 -9.13 -9.50
N GLN A 129 -28.43 -10.02 -10.44
CA GLN A 129 -29.81 -10.46 -10.66
C GLN A 129 -29.94 -11.97 -10.44
N PRO A 130 -29.91 -12.45 -9.17
CA PRO A 130 -29.81 -13.88 -8.88
C PRO A 130 -31.01 -14.71 -9.36
N PHE A 131 -32.17 -14.09 -9.61
CA PHE A 131 -33.38 -14.76 -10.07
C PHE A 131 -33.58 -14.70 -11.60
N VAL A 132 -32.61 -14.18 -12.35
CA VAL A 132 -32.60 -14.19 -13.83
C VAL A 132 -31.70 -15.33 -14.30
N HIS A 133 -32.23 -16.27 -15.05
CA HIS A 133 -31.57 -17.51 -15.48
C HIS A 133 -31.43 -17.66 -17.00
N GLY A 134 -32.15 -16.84 -17.79
CA GLY A 134 -32.26 -17.00 -19.25
C GLY A 134 -30.95 -17.01 -20.03
N TRP A 135 -29.89 -16.43 -19.47
CA TRP A 135 -28.56 -16.41 -20.09
C TRP A 135 -27.75 -17.71 -19.82
N GLU A 136 -28.11 -18.50 -18.80
CA GLU A 136 -27.28 -19.59 -18.27
C GLU A 136 -27.20 -20.77 -19.25
N ALA A 137 -28.34 -21.17 -19.81
CA ALA A 137 -28.40 -22.31 -20.74
C ALA A 137 -27.52 -22.09 -21.99
N ASN A 138 -27.62 -20.90 -22.58
CA ASN A 138 -26.81 -20.51 -23.74
C ASN A 138 -25.33 -20.53 -23.43
N LEU A 139 -24.94 -19.96 -22.29
CA LEU A 139 -23.53 -19.86 -21.91
C LEU A 139 -22.94 -21.21 -21.52
N THR A 140 -23.70 -22.06 -20.82
CA THR A 140 -23.31 -23.45 -20.50
C THR A 140 -23.07 -24.26 -21.76
N HIS A 141 -23.91 -24.08 -22.80
CA HIS A 141 -23.75 -24.78 -24.08
C HIS A 141 -22.45 -24.35 -24.80
N VAL A 142 -22.15 -23.07 -24.79
CA VAL A 142 -20.94 -22.50 -25.43
C VAL A 142 -19.68 -22.92 -24.68
N LEU A 143 -19.68 -22.82 -23.36
CA LEU A 143 -18.51 -23.09 -22.53
C LEU A 143 -18.26 -24.60 -22.31
N LYS A 144 -19.25 -25.45 -22.52
CA LYS A 144 -19.21 -26.90 -22.23
C LYS A 144 -18.77 -27.22 -20.80
N ARG A 145 -19.09 -26.34 -19.87
CA ARG A 145 -18.75 -26.43 -18.45
C ARG A 145 -19.94 -25.97 -17.60
N PRO A 146 -20.15 -26.57 -16.44
CA PRO A 146 -21.20 -26.13 -15.53
C PRO A 146 -20.87 -24.72 -14.98
N ILE A 147 -21.93 -23.95 -14.74
CA ILE A 147 -21.82 -22.59 -14.19
C ILE A 147 -22.11 -22.65 -12.69
N LYS A 148 -21.20 -22.08 -11.89
CA LYS A 148 -21.42 -21.75 -10.48
C LYS A 148 -21.81 -20.29 -10.37
N ARG A 149 -22.97 -20.02 -9.77
CA ARG A 149 -23.45 -18.65 -9.61
C ARG A 149 -23.07 -18.09 -8.26
N VAL A 150 -22.71 -16.81 -8.26
CA VAL A 150 -22.46 -16.04 -7.05
C VAL A 150 -23.13 -14.67 -7.19
N VAL A 151 -23.57 -14.09 -6.08
CA VAL A 151 -24.15 -12.75 -6.07
C VAL A 151 -23.05 -11.74 -5.75
N ALA A 152 -22.95 -10.68 -6.53
CA ALA A 152 -22.01 -9.61 -6.33
C ALA A 152 -22.67 -8.22 -6.47
N ASN A 153 -21.98 -7.23 -5.95
CA ASN A 153 -22.40 -5.84 -5.99
C ASN A 153 -22.60 -5.35 -7.43
N PRO A 154 -23.76 -4.78 -7.78
CA PRO A 154 -24.07 -4.33 -9.13
C PRO A 154 -23.08 -3.29 -9.67
N THR A 155 -22.68 -2.33 -8.84
CA THR A 155 -21.70 -1.31 -9.21
C THR A 155 -20.34 -1.92 -9.53
N ASP A 156 -19.90 -2.93 -8.76
CA ASP A 156 -18.65 -3.63 -8.99
C ASP A 156 -18.71 -4.47 -10.28
N ILE A 157 -19.80 -5.18 -10.53
CA ILE A 157 -20.00 -5.93 -11.78
C ILE A 157 -19.88 -4.99 -12.97
N GLN A 158 -20.59 -3.86 -12.95
CA GLN A 158 -20.56 -2.89 -14.06
C GLN A 158 -19.15 -2.33 -14.26
N ARG A 159 -18.49 -1.88 -13.19
CA ARG A 159 -17.15 -1.30 -13.23
C ARG A 159 -16.13 -2.29 -13.75
N PHE A 160 -16.05 -3.48 -13.17
CA PHE A 160 -15.05 -4.47 -13.55
C PHE A 160 -15.33 -5.12 -14.91
N THR A 161 -16.58 -5.18 -15.35
CA THR A 161 -16.87 -5.58 -16.73
C THR A 161 -16.22 -4.62 -17.71
N VAL A 162 -16.39 -3.31 -17.54
CA VAL A 162 -15.75 -2.32 -18.43
C VAL A 162 -14.22 -2.41 -18.33
N GLU A 163 -13.69 -2.47 -17.13
CA GLU A 163 -12.24 -2.47 -16.84
C GLU A 163 -11.55 -3.70 -17.42
N PHE A 164 -12.04 -4.91 -17.14
CA PHE A 164 -11.42 -6.16 -17.58
C PHE A 164 -11.43 -6.32 -19.09
N TYR A 165 -12.56 -6.03 -19.73
CA TYR A 165 -12.65 -6.14 -21.19
C TYR A 165 -11.85 -5.05 -21.91
N ARG A 166 -11.75 -3.84 -21.35
CA ARG A 166 -10.89 -2.78 -21.89
C ARG A 166 -9.41 -3.19 -21.82
N LEU A 167 -8.98 -3.73 -20.67
CA LEU A 167 -7.62 -4.24 -20.49
C LEU A 167 -7.32 -5.39 -21.44
N ALA A 168 -8.19 -6.40 -21.51
CA ALA A 168 -8.02 -7.55 -22.40
C ALA A 168 -7.94 -7.13 -23.87
N LYS A 169 -8.76 -6.17 -24.29
CA LYS A 169 -8.72 -5.60 -25.65
C LYS A 169 -7.40 -4.88 -25.91
N SER A 170 -6.90 -4.10 -24.95
CA SER A 170 -5.62 -3.39 -25.09
C SER A 170 -4.44 -4.38 -25.16
N VAL A 171 -4.43 -5.41 -24.32
CA VAL A 171 -3.39 -6.46 -24.35
C VAL A 171 -3.43 -7.24 -25.67
N SER A 172 -4.61 -7.63 -26.16
CA SER A 172 -4.75 -8.32 -27.44
C SER A 172 -4.34 -7.42 -28.61
N GLY A 173 -4.73 -6.13 -28.60
CA GLY A 173 -4.33 -5.16 -29.61
C GLY A 173 -2.83 -4.92 -29.66
N ALA A 174 -2.18 -4.82 -28.50
CA ALA A 174 -0.73 -4.67 -28.40
C ALA A 174 0.05 -5.94 -28.79
N SER A 175 -0.58 -7.12 -28.75
CA SER A 175 0.04 -8.38 -29.20
C SER A 175 -0.11 -8.63 -30.70
N SER A 176 -1.04 -7.97 -31.38
CA SER A 176 -1.31 -8.09 -32.82
C SER A 176 -0.74 -6.91 -33.58
N THR A 177 0.48 -7.02 -34.07
CA THR A 177 1.03 -6.09 -35.06
C THR A 177 0.57 -6.54 -36.45
N ASP A 178 -0.29 -5.77 -37.04
CA ASP A 178 -0.89 -5.75 -38.38
C ASP A 178 -2.29 -6.35 -38.52
N GLN A 179 -3.24 -5.48 -38.65
CA GLN A 179 -4.07 -5.25 -39.84
C GLN A 179 -5.21 -4.28 -39.54
N LYS A 180 -5.25 -3.16 -40.26
CA LYS A 180 -6.50 -2.44 -40.50
C LYS A 180 -7.50 -3.40 -41.15
N ILE A 181 -8.38 -3.99 -40.35
CA ILE A 181 -9.60 -4.62 -40.89
C ILE A 181 -10.79 -4.09 -40.10
N SER A 182 -11.48 -3.17 -40.75
CA SER A 182 -12.88 -2.90 -40.53
C SER A 182 -13.66 -4.14 -40.93
N GLY A 183 -14.34 -4.79 -39.98
CA GLY A 183 -15.25 -5.88 -40.33
C GLY A 183 -15.24 -7.02 -39.31
N VAL A 184 -16.43 -7.26 -38.81
CA VAL A 184 -16.82 -8.43 -37.99
C VAL A 184 -16.25 -9.71 -38.61
N GLY A 185 -15.32 -10.40 -37.92
CA GLY A 185 -14.72 -11.62 -38.41
C GLY A 185 -14.29 -12.56 -37.27
N ASN A 186 -14.90 -13.68 -37.25
CA ASN A 186 -14.71 -15.00 -36.65
C ASN A 186 -13.49 -15.27 -35.75
N PHE A 187 -13.82 -15.84 -34.60
CA PHE A 187 -12.96 -16.33 -33.50
C PHE A 187 -11.88 -17.35 -33.92
N GLU A 188 -12.05 -18.06 -35.05
CA GLU A 188 -11.09 -19.06 -35.55
C GLU A 188 -9.80 -18.44 -36.15
N GLN A 189 -9.82 -17.16 -36.54
CA GLN A 189 -8.62 -16.47 -37.05
C GLN A 189 -7.65 -16.00 -35.97
N LEU A 190 -8.08 -15.93 -34.71
CA LEU A 190 -7.24 -15.54 -33.56
C LEU A 190 -6.27 -16.65 -33.09
N LEU A 191 -6.50 -17.89 -33.48
CA LEU A 191 -5.65 -19.03 -33.10
C LEU A 191 -4.41 -19.23 -33.99
N ASN A 192 -4.34 -18.55 -35.14
CA ASN A 192 -3.26 -18.73 -36.12
C ASN A 192 -2.22 -17.59 -36.20
N LEU A 193 -2.25 -16.60 -35.28
CA LEU A 193 -1.35 -15.46 -35.30
C LEU A 193 -0.13 -15.62 -34.37
N GLY A 194 0.52 -16.75 -34.43
CA GLY A 194 1.73 -17.05 -33.68
C GLY A 194 3.05 -16.70 -34.36
N ALA A 195 3.11 -15.75 -35.29
CA ALA A 195 4.38 -15.38 -35.92
C ALA A 195 4.34 -14.00 -36.59
N SER A 196 4.53 -12.93 -35.84
CA SER A 196 5.10 -11.72 -36.39
C SER A 196 6.21 -11.19 -35.46
N ASP A 197 7.43 -11.05 -36.00
CA ASP A 197 8.65 -10.63 -35.30
C ASP A 197 8.73 -9.12 -35.05
N GLN A 198 7.64 -8.36 -35.14
CA GLN A 198 7.64 -6.92 -34.87
C GLN A 198 7.27 -6.65 -33.41
N GLU A 199 8.20 -6.02 -32.68
CA GLU A 199 7.95 -5.55 -31.30
C GLU A 199 6.88 -4.42 -31.34
N PRO A 200 5.84 -4.44 -30.47
CA PRO A 200 4.88 -3.35 -30.34
C PRO A 200 5.58 -2.02 -30.02
N ASP A 201 5.19 -0.93 -30.69
CA ASP A 201 5.74 0.39 -30.41
C ASP A 201 5.32 0.87 -29.01
N ALA A 202 6.25 1.48 -28.28
CA ALA A 202 5.99 2.11 -26.99
C ALA A 202 4.94 3.22 -27.03
N ASN A 203 4.68 3.81 -28.20
CA ASN A 203 3.66 4.84 -28.42
C ASN A 203 2.34 4.28 -28.97
N ASP A 204 2.23 2.98 -29.12
CA ASP A 204 0.95 2.35 -29.47
C ASP A 204 -0.12 2.74 -28.44
N SER A 205 -1.29 3.12 -28.93
CA SER A 205 -2.44 3.51 -28.09
C SER A 205 -2.83 2.41 -27.10
N HIS A 206 -2.64 1.14 -27.44
CA HIS A 206 -2.90 0.01 -26.56
C HIS A 206 -1.89 -0.06 -25.42
N ILE A 207 -0.59 0.18 -25.69
CA ILE A 207 0.46 0.23 -24.67
C ILE A 207 0.25 1.42 -23.74
N VAL A 208 -0.11 2.59 -24.27
CA VAL A 208 -0.47 3.78 -23.47
C VAL A 208 -1.63 3.45 -22.50
N ASN A 209 -2.70 2.83 -23.01
CA ASN A 209 -3.85 2.46 -22.20
C ASN A 209 -3.49 1.43 -21.10
N ILE A 210 -2.58 0.49 -21.36
CA ILE A 210 -2.10 -0.47 -20.37
C ILE A 210 -1.33 0.24 -19.26
N VAL A 211 -0.45 1.18 -19.60
CA VAL A 211 0.33 1.93 -18.60
C VAL A 211 -0.57 2.84 -17.76
N ASP A 212 -1.54 3.52 -18.38
CA ASP A 212 -2.51 4.35 -17.67
C ASP A 212 -3.36 3.51 -16.69
N TRP A 213 -3.85 2.36 -17.16
CA TRP A 213 -4.56 1.41 -16.31
C TRP A 213 -3.68 0.95 -15.14
N LEU A 214 -2.42 0.61 -15.40
CA LEU A 214 -1.49 0.13 -14.39
C LEU A 214 -1.30 1.15 -13.26
N PHE A 215 -1.15 2.43 -13.60
CA PHE A 215 -1.03 3.50 -12.61
C PHE A 215 -2.32 3.71 -11.83
N GLN A 216 -3.44 3.89 -12.52
CA GLN A 216 -4.74 4.09 -11.88
C GLN A 216 -5.08 2.94 -10.94
N TYR A 217 -4.83 1.70 -11.39
CA TYR A 217 -5.11 0.53 -10.60
C TYR A 217 -4.19 0.44 -9.37
N ALA A 218 -2.90 0.74 -9.50
CA ALA A 218 -1.96 0.76 -8.39
C ALA A 218 -2.38 1.80 -7.32
N PHE A 219 -2.82 3.00 -7.73
CA PHE A 219 -3.31 4.03 -6.80
C PHE A 219 -4.58 3.59 -6.07
N GLN A 220 -5.57 3.07 -6.79
CA GLN A 220 -6.80 2.54 -6.18
C GLN A 220 -6.51 1.42 -5.18
N GLN A 221 -5.50 0.59 -5.46
CA GLN A 221 -5.09 -0.49 -4.59
C GLN A 221 -4.15 -0.02 -3.46
N ARG A 222 -3.76 1.26 -3.41
CA ARG A 222 -2.81 1.84 -2.45
C ARG A 222 -1.48 1.08 -2.43
N ALA A 223 -1.01 0.72 -3.63
CA ALA A 223 0.28 0.08 -3.78
C ALA A 223 1.41 1.05 -3.43
N SER A 224 2.43 0.56 -2.75
CA SER A 224 3.67 1.32 -2.53
C SER A 224 4.67 1.14 -3.66
N ASP A 225 4.66 -0.04 -4.32
CA ASP A 225 5.56 -0.34 -5.42
C ASP A 225 4.84 -1.18 -6.49
N ILE A 226 5.17 -0.93 -7.75
CA ILE A 226 4.74 -1.71 -8.91
C ILE A 226 5.97 -2.44 -9.45
N HIS A 227 5.89 -3.76 -9.59
CA HIS A 227 6.94 -4.59 -10.15
C HIS A 227 6.47 -5.14 -11.49
N ILE A 228 7.28 -4.97 -12.55
CA ILE A 228 7.11 -5.63 -13.85
C ILE A 228 8.31 -6.54 -14.03
N GLU A 229 8.05 -7.84 -14.07
CA GLU A 229 9.09 -8.87 -14.03
C GLU A 229 8.99 -9.76 -15.27
N PRO A 230 9.89 -9.61 -16.26
CA PRO A 230 9.93 -10.48 -17.42
C PRO A 230 10.28 -11.91 -16.99
N ARG A 231 9.60 -12.87 -17.60
CA ARG A 231 9.84 -14.31 -17.48
C ARG A 231 9.87 -14.91 -18.88
N ARG A 232 10.22 -16.19 -18.96
CA ARG A 232 10.38 -16.87 -20.25
C ARG A 232 9.12 -16.86 -21.10
N GLU A 233 7.99 -17.15 -20.49
CA GLU A 233 6.71 -17.32 -21.20
C GLU A 233 5.79 -16.10 -21.04
N GLN A 234 5.88 -15.39 -19.94
CA GLN A 234 5.01 -14.26 -19.59
C GLN A 234 5.73 -13.25 -18.70
N GLY A 235 5.39 -11.98 -18.79
CA GLY A 235 5.81 -10.97 -17.83
C GLY A 235 4.81 -10.87 -16.69
N THR A 236 5.28 -10.92 -15.45
CA THR A 236 4.44 -10.84 -14.25
C THR A 236 4.41 -9.42 -13.70
N VAL A 237 3.22 -8.88 -13.50
CA VAL A 237 3.00 -7.62 -12.78
C VAL A 237 2.60 -7.93 -11.36
N ARG A 238 3.30 -7.31 -10.39
CA ARG A 238 2.99 -7.43 -8.97
C ARG A 238 2.95 -6.08 -8.30
N PHE A 239 2.04 -5.91 -7.36
CA PHE A 239 1.97 -4.73 -6.50
C PHE A 239 2.43 -5.07 -5.08
N ARG A 240 3.18 -4.16 -4.47
CA ARG A 240 3.44 -4.22 -3.04
C ARG A 240 2.38 -3.40 -2.32
N ILE A 241 1.61 -4.04 -1.47
CA ILE A 241 0.53 -3.42 -0.69
C ILE A 241 0.75 -3.79 0.77
N ASP A 242 0.79 -2.79 1.64
CA ASP A 242 1.09 -2.96 3.08
C ASP A 242 2.32 -3.86 3.36
N GLY A 243 3.34 -3.76 2.48
CA GLY A 243 4.60 -4.51 2.58
C GLY A 243 4.60 -5.89 1.92
N VAL A 244 3.45 -6.41 1.46
CA VAL A 244 3.30 -7.73 0.83
C VAL A 244 3.16 -7.59 -0.68
N LEU A 245 3.79 -8.49 -1.45
CA LEU A 245 3.65 -8.55 -2.91
C LEU A 245 2.44 -9.39 -3.30
N HIS A 246 1.60 -8.82 -4.18
CA HIS A 246 0.42 -9.46 -4.76
C HIS A 246 0.57 -9.56 -6.28
N ASN A 247 0.25 -10.70 -6.86
CA ASN A 247 0.15 -10.84 -8.31
C ASN A 247 -1.06 -10.03 -8.80
N VAL A 248 -0.87 -9.29 -9.90
CA VAL A 248 -1.89 -8.40 -10.46
C VAL A 248 -2.29 -8.86 -11.85
N TYR A 249 -1.31 -9.07 -12.73
CA TYR A 249 -1.54 -9.43 -14.11
C TYR A 249 -0.33 -10.16 -14.72
N GLN A 250 -0.57 -10.85 -15.83
CA GLN A 250 0.47 -11.47 -16.64
C GLN A 250 0.34 -10.97 -18.08
N PHE A 251 1.43 -10.39 -18.60
CA PHE A 251 1.49 -9.92 -19.98
C PHE A 251 2.25 -10.89 -20.86
N PRO A 252 1.91 -11.02 -22.15
CA PRO A 252 2.79 -11.64 -23.13
C PRO A 252 4.18 -10.96 -23.13
N PRO A 253 5.27 -11.67 -23.45
CA PRO A 253 6.62 -11.12 -23.39
C PRO A 253 6.80 -9.82 -24.21
N GLN A 254 6.22 -9.78 -25.43
CA GLN A 254 6.27 -8.61 -26.30
C GLN A 254 5.57 -7.39 -25.68
N VAL A 255 4.39 -7.57 -25.09
CA VAL A 255 3.65 -6.51 -24.38
C VAL A 255 4.44 -6.04 -23.16
N THR A 256 5.07 -6.96 -22.43
CA THR A 256 5.93 -6.63 -21.28
C THR A 256 7.09 -5.72 -21.69
N MET A 257 7.78 -6.04 -22.79
CA MET A 257 8.88 -5.23 -23.32
C MET A 257 8.40 -3.84 -23.76
N ALA A 258 7.28 -3.77 -24.45
CA ALA A 258 6.70 -2.50 -24.91
C ALA A 258 6.25 -1.61 -23.73
N VAL A 259 5.62 -2.19 -22.71
CA VAL A 259 5.24 -1.49 -21.48
C VAL A 259 6.48 -0.94 -20.75
N VAL A 260 7.54 -1.74 -20.60
CA VAL A 260 8.82 -1.29 -20.00
C VAL A 260 9.44 -0.17 -20.84
N SER A 261 9.46 -0.28 -22.16
CA SER A 261 9.96 0.75 -23.08
C SER A 261 9.17 2.05 -22.95
N ARG A 262 7.84 1.98 -22.85
CA ARG A 262 6.97 3.13 -22.60
C ARG A 262 7.27 3.80 -21.27
N LEU A 263 7.42 3.04 -20.21
CA LEU A 263 7.74 3.54 -18.88
C LEU A 263 9.13 4.18 -18.84
N LYS A 264 10.14 3.61 -19.54
CA LYS A 264 11.46 4.23 -19.70
C LYS A 264 11.36 5.58 -20.41
N SER A 265 10.57 5.67 -21.47
CA SER A 265 10.32 6.92 -22.18
C SER A 265 9.69 7.97 -21.26
N LEU A 266 8.65 7.61 -20.50
CA LEU A 266 8.03 8.50 -19.51
C LEU A 266 9.00 8.94 -18.41
N GLY A 267 9.86 8.02 -17.96
CA GLY A 267 10.90 8.26 -16.95
C GLY A 267 12.14 8.97 -17.46
N ARG A 268 12.17 9.37 -18.74
CA ARG A 268 13.33 10.00 -19.42
C ARG A 268 14.60 9.16 -19.37
N MET A 269 14.45 7.83 -19.42
CA MET A 269 15.56 6.87 -19.51
C MET A 269 15.91 6.59 -20.98
N ASN A 270 17.12 6.04 -21.21
CA ASN A 270 17.51 5.59 -22.53
C ASN A 270 16.82 4.27 -22.89
N VAL A 271 15.83 4.31 -23.79
CA VAL A 271 15.04 3.16 -24.23
C VAL A 271 15.90 2.13 -24.97
N ALA A 272 16.91 2.57 -25.71
CA ALA A 272 17.78 1.69 -26.51
C ALA A 272 18.79 0.92 -25.65
N GLU A 273 19.20 1.43 -24.49
CA GLU A 273 20.13 0.75 -23.59
C GLU A 273 19.38 -0.22 -22.68
N LYS A 274 19.55 -1.52 -22.92
CA LYS A 274 18.87 -2.61 -22.17
C LYS A 274 19.82 -3.40 -21.28
N ARG A 275 21.11 -3.08 -21.27
CA ARG A 275 22.17 -3.87 -20.59
C ARG A 275 22.64 -3.28 -19.26
N LYS A 276 22.25 -2.04 -18.97
CA LYS A 276 22.65 -1.33 -17.75
C LYS A 276 21.43 -0.96 -16.93
N PRO A 277 21.52 -1.02 -15.59
CA PRO A 277 20.51 -0.43 -14.73
C PRO A 277 20.32 1.06 -15.04
N GLN A 278 19.11 1.55 -14.96
CA GLN A 278 18.77 2.95 -15.15
C GLN A 278 17.71 3.36 -14.13
N ASP A 279 17.77 4.62 -13.73
CA ASP A 279 16.79 5.24 -12.85
C ASP A 279 16.10 6.41 -13.55
N GLY A 280 14.82 6.62 -13.24
CA GLY A 280 14.01 7.68 -13.81
C GLY A 280 12.91 8.12 -12.88
N ARG A 281 12.18 9.18 -13.28
CA ARG A 281 11.06 9.72 -12.51
C ARG A 281 9.90 10.06 -13.43
N VAL A 282 8.68 9.79 -12.97
CA VAL A 282 7.44 10.17 -13.64
C VAL A 282 6.55 10.90 -12.65
N LYS A 283 6.07 12.08 -13.04
CA LYS A 283 5.02 12.79 -12.32
C LYS A 283 3.68 12.52 -12.98
N THR A 284 2.69 12.19 -12.20
CA THR A 284 1.33 11.89 -12.67
C THR A 284 0.30 12.34 -11.63
N LYS A 285 -0.98 12.12 -11.92
CA LYS A 285 -2.07 12.44 -11.00
C LYS A 285 -2.82 11.18 -10.59
N THR A 286 -3.23 11.16 -9.33
CA THR A 286 -4.17 10.16 -8.84
C THR A 286 -5.56 10.38 -9.44
N PRO A 287 -6.46 9.39 -9.41
CA PRO A 287 -7.86 9.56 -9.82
C PRO A 287 -8.58 10.71 -9.12
N ASP A 288 -8.18 11.01 -7.88
CA ASP A 288 -8.74 12.11 -7.06
C ASP A 288 -8.11 13.48 -7.37
N GLY A 289 -7.18 13.55 -8.34
CA GLY A 289 -6.53 14.77 -8.82
C GLY A 289 -5.26 15.16 -8.06
N GLY A 290 -4.84 14.41 -7.03
CA GLY A 290 -3.60 14.61 -6.30
C GLY A 290 -2.37 14.36 -7.18
N GLU A 291 -1.29 15.12 -7.00
CA GLU A 291 -0.02 14.89 -7.69
C GLU A 291 0.76 13.78 -7.00
N VAL A 292 1.28 12.85 -7.79
CA VAL A 292 2.11 11.71 -7.33
C VAL A 292 3.36 11.62 -8.18
N GLU A 293 4.48 11.38 -7.54
CA GLU A 293 5.74 11.06 -8.21
C GLU A 293 6.03 9.56 -8.11
N LEU A 294 6.39 8.94 -9.24
CA LEU A 294 6.90 7.58 -9.28
C LEU A 294 8.39 7.60 -9.59
N ARG A 295 9.17 6.85 -8.81
CA ARG A 295 10.57 6.55 -9.11
C ARG A 295 10.67 5.20 -9.78
N LEU A 296 11.28 5.18 -10.94
CA LEU A 296 11.45 4.03 -11.78
C LEU A 296 12.89 3.55 -11.68
N SER A 297 13.08 2.26 -11.53
CA SER A 297 14.40 1.65 -11.62
C SER A 297 14.32 0.40 -12.49
N THR A 298 15.25 0.27 -13.47
CA THR A 298 15.35 -0.90 -14.32
C THR A 298 16.57 -1.75 -13.96
N LEU A 299 16.41 -3.06 -14.10
CA LEU A 299 17.48 -4.03 -13.91
C LEU A 299 17.45 -5.04 -15.06
N PRO A 300 18.57 -5.17 -15.82
CA PRO A 300 18.71 -6.24 -16.82
C PRO A 300 18.60 -7.62 -16.17
N THR A 301 17.78 -8.49 -16.73
CA THR A 301 17.63 -9.88 -16.30
C THR A 301 17.76 -10.83 -17.47
N ALA A 302 17.80 -12.16 -17.22
CA ALA A 302 17.92 -13.16 -18.26
C ALA A 302 16.79 -13.15 -19.30
N PHE A 303 15.62 -12.58 -18.95
CA PHE A 303 14.42 -12.57 -19.81
C PHE A 303 13.99 -11.16 -20.24
N GLY A 304 14.83 -10.16 -20.05
CA GLY A 304 14.56 -8.75 -20.36
C GLY A 304 14.76 -7.84 -19.15
N GLU A 305 14.37 -6.58 -19.29
CA GLU A 305 14.51 -5.60 -18.22
C GLU A 305 13.37 -5.73 -17.21
N LYS A 306 13.71 -6.04 -15.95
CA LYS A 306 12.81 -5.87 -14.81
C LYS A 306 12.66 -4.39 -14.52
N MET A 307 11.44 -3.93 -14.20
CA MET A 307 11.18 -2.58 -13.73
C MET A 307 10.51 -2.60 -12.36
N VAL A 308 10.94 -1.71 -11.50
CA VAL A 308 10.28 -1.40 -10.23
C VAL A 308 9.95 0.08 -10.23
N MET A 309 8.70 0.40 -9.91
CA MET A 309 8.23 1.78 -9.75
C MET A 309 7.76 1.97 -8.32
N ARG A 310 8.43 2.83 -7.57
CA ARG A 310 8.01 3.21 -6.22
C ARG A 310 7.10 4.42 -6.29
N ILE A 311 5.95 4.31 -5.67
CA ILE A 311 4.94 5.37 -5.60
C ILE A 311 5.21 6.21 -4.35
N PHE A 312 5.41 7.50 -4.55
CA PHE A 312 5.56 8.48 -3.48
C PHE A 312 4.27 9.27 -3.35
N ASP A 313 3.59 9.03 -2.23
CA ASP A 313 2.35 9.72 -1.88
C ASP A 313 2.70 10.90 -0.97
N PRO A 314 2.52 12.15 -1.43
CA PRO A 314 2.79 13.32 -0.61
C PRO A 314 1.92 13.42 0.64
N GLU A 315 0.73 12.80 0.65
CA GLU A 315 -0.17 12.82 1.81
C GLU A 315 0.43 12.10 3.03
N VAL A 316 1.37 11.20 2.83
CA VAL A 316 2.08 10.52 3.93
C VAL A 316 2.83 11.51 4.82
N LEU A 317 3.27 12.66 4.28
CA LEU A 317 3.93 13.73 5.04
C LEU A 317 2.98 14.69 5.75
N LEU A 318 1.69 14.60 5.46
CA LEU A 318 0.68 15.40 6.17
C LEU A 318 0.30 14.75 7.51
N LYS A 319 0.80 13.54 7.78
CA LYS A 319 0.52 12.80 9.02
C LYS A 319 1.22 13.43 10.20
N GLY A 320 0.44 13.73 11.25
CA GLY A 320 0.98 14.11 12.54
C GLY A 320 1.70 12.94 13.24
N PHE A 321 2.44 13.22 14.31
CA PHE A 321 3.17 12.20 15.07
C PHE A 321 2.25 11.15 15.70
N ASP A 322 1.03 11.52 16.07
CA ASP A 322 -0.02 10.60 16.55
C ASP A 322 -0.35 9.54 15.50
N GLN A 323 -0.51 9.96 14.25
CA GLN A 323 -0.79 9.07 13.11
C GLN A 323 0.44 8.22 12.71
N LEU A 324 1.65 8.71 12.99
CA LEU A 324 2.87 7.92 12.84
C LEU A 324 3.00 6.86 13.94
N GLY A 325 2.22 6.97 14.99
CA GLY A 325 2.17 6.02 16.09
C GLY A 325 3.08 6.38 17.27
N PHE A 326 3.49 7.62 17.42
CA PHE A 326 4.19 8.05 18.64
C PHE A 326 3.25 7.95 19.85
N SER A 327 3.75 7.39 20.94
CA SER A 327 3.09 7.55 22.24
C SER A 327 3.34 8.96 22.79
N ALA A 328 2.55 9.39 23.75
CA ALA A 328 2.77 10.69 24.40
C ALA A 328 4.18 10.83 25.01
N ASP A 329 4.76 9.71 25.50
CA ASP A 329 6.10 9.69 26.04
C ASP A 329 7.17 9.76 24.94
N ASP A 330 6.99 9.01 23.86
CA ASP A 330 7.89 9.05 22.69
C ASP A 330 7.92 10.48 22.11
N LEU A 331 6.76 11.11 21.99
CA LEU A 331 6.64 12.48 21.48
C LEU A 331 7.35 13.50 22.38
N ARG A 332 7.18 13.38 23.70
CA ARG A 332 7.90 14.28 24.65
C ARG A 332 9.42 14.12 24.54
N ARG A 333 9.93 12.88 24.44
CA ARG A 333 11.37 12.61 24.25
C ARG A 333 11.87 13.14 22.92
N TRP A 334 11.10 12.95 21.86
CA TRP A 334 11.43 13.47 20.54
C TRP A 334 11.49 14.99 20.54
N GLN A 335 10.47 15.64 21.08
CA GLN A 335 10.41 17.10 21.20
C GLN A 335 11.52 17.68 22.08
N SER A 336 11.93 17.00 23.15
CA SER A 336 13.04 17.49 23.98
C SER A 336 14.38 17.56 23.23
N MET A 337 14.57 16.76 22.19
CA MET A 337 15.72 16.84 21.30
C MET A 337 15.54 17.90 20.20
N THR A 338 14.37 17.90 19.55
CA THR A 338 14.12 18.77 18.38
C THR A 338 13.91 20.24 18.76
N SER A 339 13.70 20.55 20.03
CA SER A 339 13.65 21.92 20.56
C SER A 339 15.03 22.49 20.92
N GLN A 340 16.10 21.68 20.82
CA GLN A 340 17.45 22.19 21.07
C GLN A 340 17.92 23.06 19.91
N PRO A 341 18.65 24.14 20.21
CA PRO A 341 19.12 25.07 19.15
C PRO A 341 20.21 24.42 18.26
N ASN A 342 20.96 23.48 18.78
CA ASN A 342 22.05 22.81 18.06
C ASN A 342 22.30 21.41 18.61
N GLY A 343 22.97 20.59 17.83
CA GLY A 343 23.30 19.21 18.17
C GLY A 343 22.88 18.25 17.07
N ILE A 344 23.06 16.95 17.29
CA ILE A 344 22.76 15.90 16.33
C ILE A 344 21.66 15.00 16.86
N ILE A 345 20.65 14.75 16.04
CA ILE A 345 19.59 13.75 16.29
C ILE A 345 19.72 12.68 15.21
N LEU A 346 19.81 11.43 15.63
CA LEU A 346 19.92 10.29 14.72
C LEU A 346 18.64 9.45 14.72
N VAL A 347 18.18 9.08 13.53
CA VAL A 347 17.12 8.10 13.34
C VAL A 347 17.70 6.85 12.71
N THR A 348 17.55 5.69 13.35
CA THR A 348 18.13 4.45 12.86
C THR A 348 17.09 3.38 12.58
N GLY A 349 17.43 2.47 11.69
CA GLY A 349 16.59 1.34 11.29
C GLY A 349 16.87 0.88 9.87
N PRO A 350 16.34 -0.29 9.47
CA PRO A 350 16.50 -0.81 8.11
C PRO A 350 15.76 0.08 7.09
N THR A 351 16.02 -0.20 5.82
CA THR A 351 15.25 0.40 4.72
C THR A 351 13.77 0.07 4.88
N GLY A 352 12.90 1.06 4.65
CA GLY A 352 11.46 0.90 4.78
C GLY A 352 10.92 0.97 6.22
N SER A 353 11.74 1.33 7.23
CA SER A 353 11.28 1.52 8.61
C SER A 353 10.57 2.87 8.84
N GLY A 354 10.47 3.74 7.83
CA GLY A 354 9.77 5.02 7.92
C GLY A 354 10.64 6.19 8.43
N LYS A 355 11.98 6.06 8.43
CA LYS A 355 12.91 7.11 8.89
C LYS A 355 12.68 8.44 8.19
N THR A 356 12.65 8.44 6.86
CA THR A 356 12.45 9.62 6.03
C THR A 356 11.12 10.32 6.36
N THR A 357 10.03 9.55 6.50
CA THR A 357 8.72 10.09 6.87
C THR A 357 8.78 10.82 8.21
N THR A 358 9.40 10.21 9.22
CA THR A 358 9.53 10.85 10.55
C THR A 358 10.39 12.11 10.50
N LEU A 359 11.51 12.09 9.76
CA LEU A 359 12.36 13.27 9.60
C LEU A 359 11.64 14.40 8.86
N TYR A 360 10.95 14.11 7.77
CA TYR A 360 10.18 15.11 7.03
C TYR A 360 9.04 15.71 7.86
N THR A 361 8.27 14.86 8.57
CA THR A 361 7.24 15.34 9.52
C THR A 361 7.85 16.27 10.56
N THR A 362 9.03 15.93 11.09
CA THR A 362 9.75 16.75 12.06
C THR A 362 10.19 18.09 11.44
N LEU A 363 10.87 18.04 10.32
CA LEU A 363 11.35 19.23 9.62
C LEU A 363 10.21 20.16 9.23
N LYS A 364 9.08 19.61 8.78
CA LYS A 364 7.90 20.38 8.42
C LYS A 364 7.28 21.13 9.61
N GLN A 365 7.33 20.53 10.80
CA GLN A 365 6.90 21.22 12.03
C GLN A 365 7.88 22.31 12.48
N LEU A 366 9.18 22.14 12.22
CA LEU A 366 10.22 23.09 12.58
C LEU A 366 10.39 24.21 11.55
N ALA A 367 10.01 23.99 10.30
CA ALA A 367 10.12 24.95 9.20
C ALA A 367 9.06 26.06 9.35
N THR A 368 9.42 27.10 10.09
CA THR A 368 8.68 28.36 10.14
C THR A 368 9.30 29.37 9.17
N PRO A 369 8.63 30.50 8.89
CA PRO A 369 9.22 31.54 8.03
C PRO A 369 10.56 32.10 8.51
N GLU A 370 10.85 31.95 9.80
CA GLU A 370 12.08 32.43 10.45
C GLU A 370 13.19 31.36 10.48
N VAL A 371 12.91 30.12 10.04
CA VAL A 371 13.84 28.97 10.13
C VAL A 371 14.26 28.48 8.76
N ASN A 372 15.55 28.55 8.46
CA ASN A 372 16.14 28.04 7.23
C ASN A 372 16.45 26.54 7.35
N VAL A 373 15.62 25.71 6.75
CA VAL A 373 15.80 24.25 6.69
C VAL A 373 16.50 23.87 5.41
N CYS A 374 17.70 23.26 5.51
CA CYS A 374 18.47 22.75 4.40
C CYS A 374 18.60 21.23 4.47
N THR A 375 18.52 20.54 3.34
CA THR A 375 18.70 19.09 3.28
C THR A 375 19.74 18.68 2.23
N ILE A 376 20.43 17.56 2.46
CA ILE A 376 21.19 16.85 1.44
C ILE A 376 20.79 15.38 1.44
N GLU A 377 20.40 14.85 0.28
CA GLU A 377 19.74 13.54 0.14
C GLU A 377 20.27 12.76 -1.07
N ASP A 378 20.19 11.43 -1.01
CA ASP A 378 20.60 10.54 -2.10
C ASP A 378 19.57 9.41 -2.36
N PRO A 379 18.62 9.69 -3.26
CA PRO A 379 18.20 10.97 -3.83
C PRO A 379 17.18 11.70 -2.92
N ILE A 380 16.78 12.94 -3.29
CA ILE A 380 15.64 13.61 -2.63
C ILE A 380 14.41 12.72 -2.75
N GLU A 381 13.85 12.30 -1.59
CA GLU A 381 12.67 11.42 -1.56
C GLU A 381 11.40 12.14 -1.99
N MET A 382 11.24 13.38 -1.59
CA MET A 382 10.09 14.21 -1.90
C MET A 382 10.47 15.68 -1.94
N ILE A 383 9.92 16.42 -2.89
CA ILE A 383 10.13 17.86 -2.97
C ILE A 383 9.18 18.54 -1.99
N GLU A 384 9.74 19.28 -1.04
CA GLU A 384 8.99 20.09 -0.06
C GLU A 384 9.37 21.56 -0.22
N GLY A 385 8.39 22.39 -0.55
CA GLY A 385 8.63 23.81 -0.85
C GLY A 385 9.15 24.64 0.31
N ALA A 386 9.03 24.15 1.56
CA ALA A 386 9.56 24.80 2.75
C ALA A 386 11.04 24.49 3.01
N PHE A 387 11.68 23.60 2.20
CA PHE A 387 13.07 23.17 2.40
C PHE A 387 13.96 23.59 1.24
N ASN A 388 15.21 23.88 1.54
CA ASN A 388 16.29 24.03 0.55
C ASN A 388 16.97 22.67 0.35
N GLN A 389 16.51 21.91 -0.65
CA GLN A 389 16.89 20.51 -0.84
C GLN A 389 17.99 20.36 -1.88
N MET A 390 19.12 19.77 -1.48
CA MET A 390 20.25 19.42 -2.34
C MET A 390 20.27 17.91 -2.58
N GLN A 391 20.49 17.49 -3.81
CA GLN A 391 20.67 16.08 -4.14
C GLN A 391 22.12 15.75 -4.39
N VAL A 392 22.62 14.65 -3.81
CA VAL A 392 23.93 14.07 -4.11
C VAL A 392 24.04 13.77 -5.61
N GLN A 393 25.21 14.09 -6.21
CA GLN A 393 25.49 13.87 -7.61
C GLN A 393 26.95 13.38 -7.75
N HIS A 394 27.14 12.07 -7.74
CA HIS A 394 28.45 11.43 -7.80
C HIS A 394 29.25 11.76 -9.07
N ASN A 395 28.55 12.05 -10.19
CA ASN A 395 29.20 12.40 -11.48
C ASN A 395 29.90 13.76 -11.49
N ILE A 396 29.67 14.61 -10.49
CA ILE A 396 30.30 15.91 -10.29
C ILE A 396 30.91 16.04 -8.90
N ASP A 397 31.20 14.92 -8.23
CA ASP A 397 31.81 14.84 -6.89
C ASP A 397 31.01 15.59 -5.79
N LEU A 398 29.68 15.76 -5.99
CA LEU A 398 28.81 16.29 -4.97
C LEU A 398 28.37 15.14 -4.05
N THR A 399 29.14 14.91 -2.98
CA THR A 399 28.92 13.88 -1.95
C THR A 399 28.13 14.45 -0.77
N PHE A 400 27.72 13.60 0.19
CA PHE A 400 27.14 14.07 1.44
C PHE A 400 28.07 15.05 2.18
N ALA A 401 29.34 14.70 2.34
CA ALA A 401 30.31 15.55 3.05
C ALA A 401 30.53 16.90 2.36
N SER A 402 30.75 16.92 1.05
CA SER A 402 30.93 18.16 0.29
C SER A 402 29.65 19.01 0.29
N GLY A 403 28.49 18.38 0.28
CA GLY A 403 27.19 19.03 0.36
C GLY A 403 26.94 19.69 1.72
N VAL A 404 27.18 18.99 2.85
CA VAL A 404 27.06 19.60 4.18
C VAL A 404 27.99 20.81 4.31
N ARG A 405 29.25 20.69 3.82
CA ARG A 405 30.21 21.81 3.79
C ARG A 405 29.68 23.00 2.98
N ALA A 406 28.93 22.77 1.91
CA ALA A 406 28.29 23.83 1.13
C ALA A 406 27.09 24.44 1.87
N LEU A 407 26.24 23.59 2.48
CA LEU A 407 25.06 24.03 3.23
C LEU A 407 25.42 24.92 4.42
N MET A 408 26.51 24.63 5.16
CA MET A 408 26.96 25.47 6.27
C MET A 408 27.28 26.93 5.88
N ARG A 409 27.40 27.24 4.57
CA ARG A 409 27.58 28.61 4.07
C ARG A 409 26.30 29.25 3.53
N GLN A 410 25.16 28.59 3.72
CA GLN A 410 23.84 29.06 3.26
C GLN A 410 22.98 29.57 4.41
N ASP A 411 23.60 29.93 5.54
CA ASP A 411 22.92 30.40 6.74
C ASP A 411 21.78 29.48 7.21
N PRO A 412 22.03 28.16 7.37
CA PRO A 412 21.01 27.21 7.78
C PRO A 412 20.81 27.26 9.30
N ASP A 413 19.59 27.10 9.78
CA ASP A 413 19.30 26.79 11.18
C ASP A 413 19.29 25.29 11.41
N ILE A 414 18.70 24.55 10.46
CA ILE A 414 18.53 23.09 10.52
C ILE A 414 19.13 22.45 9.27
N ILE A 415 19.95 21.43 9.47
CA ILE A 415 20.54 20.65 8.38
C ILE A 415 20.07 19.20 8.51
N MET A 416 19.41 18.66 7.47
CA MET A 416 19.17 17.22 7.37
C MET A 416 20.17 16.58 6.42
N VAL A 417 20.93 15.62 6.93
CA VAL A 417 21.82 14.75 6.14
C VAL A 417 21.12 13.41 5.96
N GLY A 418 20.81 13.05 4.72
CA GLY A 418 20.03 11.86 4.40
C GLY A 418 20.49 10.62 5.16
N GLU A 419 21.79 10.34 5.14
CA GLU A 419 22.39 9.28 5.96
C GLU A 419 23.90 9.51 6.18
N ILE A 420 24.43 8.93 7.26
CA ILE A 420 25.87 8.87 7.55
C ILE A 420 26.37 7.46 7.25
N ARG A 421 27.22 7.33 6.22
CA ARG A 421 27.82 6.04 5.81
C ARG A 421 29.31 5.94 6.13
N ASP A 422 30.00 7.08 6.23
CA ASP A 422 31.45 7.20 6.32
C ASP A 422 31.86 8.28 7.34
N LEU A 423 33.15 8.26 7.68
CA LEU A 423 33.73 9.18 8.64
C LEU A 423 33.65 10.63 8.18
N GLU A 424 33.91 10.92 6.90
CA GLU A 424 33.91 12.29 6.39
C GLU A 424 32.54 12.95 6.54
N THR A 425 31.48 12.23 6.21
CA THR A 425 30.09 12.70 6.42
C THR A 425 29.78 12.89 7.90
N ALA A 426 30.23 11.98 8.78
CA ALA A 426 30.07 12.11 10.22
C ALA A 426 30.77 13.34 10.77
N GLU A 427 32.03 13.59 10.35
CA GLU A 427 32.80 14.76 10.76
C GLU A 427 32.13 16.07 10.35
N MET A 428 31.60 16.14 9.12
CA MET A 428 30.88 17.33 8.66
C MET A 428 29.60 17.57 9.42
N ALA A 429 28.82 16.53 9.76
CA ALA A 429 27.63 16.65 10.60
C ALA A 429 27.97 17.13 12.03
N ILE A 430 29.06 16.60 12.61
CA ILE A 430 29.57 17.04 13.92
C ILE A 430 30.02 18.49 13.87
N GLN A 431 30.76 18.89 12.83
CA GLN A 431 31.22 20.27 12.68
C GLN A 431 30.04 21.23 12.57
N ALA A 432 29.01 20.88 11.80
CA ALA A 432 27.78 21.68 11.71
C ALA A 432 27.11 21.82 13.09
N ALA A 433 27.01 20.76 13.87
CA ALA A 433 26.44 20.80 15.21
C ALA A 433 27.27 21.66 16.20
N LEU A 434 28.61 21.59 16.13
CA LEU A 434 29.51 22.40 16.95
C LEU A 434 29.47 23.89 16.59
N THR A 435 29.12 24.21 15.35
CA THR A 435 28.99 25.60 14.85
C THR A 435 27.60 26.19 15.04
N GLY A 436 26.69 25.49 15.75
CA GLY A 436 25.42 26.05 16.19
C GLY A 436 24.17 25.56 15.45
N HIS A 437 24.28 24.55 14.58
CA HIS A 437 23.16 24.06 13.79
C HIS A 437 22.52 22.82 14.42
N LEU A 438 21.19 22.68 14.29
CA LEU A 438 20.49 21.44 14.58
C LEU A 438 20.63 20.48 13.38
N VAL A 439 21.25 19.33 13.59
CA VAL A 439 21.51 18.34 12.54
C VAL A 439 20.64 17.12 12.76
N LEU A 440 19.88 16.72 11.73
CA LEU A 440 19.13 15.47 11.73
C LEU A 440 19.74 14.53 10.68
N SER A 441 19.95 13.25 11.04
CA SER A 441 20.48 12.29 10.08
C SER A 441 19.98 10.87 10.34
N THR A 442 20.31 9.95 9.43
CA THR A 442 19.97 8.54 9.60
C THR A 442 21.21 7.64 9.63
N LEU A 443 21.01 6.48 10.28
CA LEU A 443 21.94 5.37 10.31
C LEU A 443 21.21 4.06 10.02
N HIS A 444 21.99 3.00 9.78
CA HIS A 444 21.48 1.65 9.60
C HIS A 444 21.96 0.75 10.75
N THR A 445 21.35 0.89 11.94
CA THR A 445 21.57 -0.02 13.07
C THR A 445 20.25 -0.62 13.56
N ASN A 446 20.32 -1.66 14.36
CA ASN A 446 19.14 -2.41 14.79
C ASN A 446 18.42 -1.79 16.00
N ASP A 447 19.13 -1.08 16.84
CA ASP A 447 18.64 -0.40 18.05
C ASP A 447 19.36 0.94 18.26
N ALA A 448 18.91 1.75 19.20
CA ALA A 448 19.45 3.08 19.45
C ALA A 448 20.87 3.04 20.07
N PRO A 449 21.20 2.20 21.07
CA PRO A 449 22.56 2.10 21.60
C PRO A 449 23.60 1.69 20.54
N SER A 450 23.24 0.79 19.60
CA SER A 450 24.14 0.36 18.52
C SER A 450 24.54 1.48 17.56
N ALA A 451 23.82 2.59 17.52
CA ALA A 451 24.22 3.75 16.73
C ALA A 451 25.49 4.41 17.29
N ILE A 452 25.69 4.37 18.62
CA ILE A 452 26.90 4.90 19.25
C ILE A 452 28.11 4.06 18.84
N THR A 453 28.05 2.73 19.00
CA THR A 453 29.14 1.84 18.59
C THR A 453 29.42 1.95 17.11
N ARG A 454 28.40 2.09 16.28
CA ARG A 454 28.56 2.30 14.83
C ARG A 454 29.33 3.55 14.48
N LEU A 455 29.08 4.67 15.15
CA LEU A 455 29.84 5.91 14.92
C LEU A 455 31.29 5.78 15.42
N LEU A 456 31.52 5.09 16.54
CA LEU A 456 32.89 4.79 17.02
C LEU A 456 33.65 3.90 16.02
N GLU A 457 33.00 2.87 15.45
CA GLU A 457 33.56 2.00 14.41
C GLU A 457 33.92 2.76 13.13
N LEU A 458 33.14 3.78 12.78
CA LEU A 458 33.45 4.68 11.65
C LEU A 458 34.70 5.55 11.93
N GLY A 459 35.18 5.59 13.18
CA GLY A 459 36.35 6.37 13.59
C GLY A 459 36.01 7.70 14.27
N VAL A 460 34.73 7.97 14.57
CA VAL A 460 34.35 9.21 15.26
C VAL A 460 34.86 9.21 16.71
N PRO A 461 35.63 10.21 17.13
CA PRO A 461 36.12 10.31 18.52
C PRO A 461 34.96 10.39 19.51
N HIS A 462 35.01 9.57 20.56
CA HIS A 462 33.96 9.48 21.58
C HIS A 462 33.62 10.81 22.26
N TYR A 463 34.60 11.70 22.45
CA TYR A 463 34.36 13.02 23.06
C TYR A 463 33.55 13.95 22.18
N LEU A 464 33.63 13.80 20.84
CA LEU A 464 32.80 14.55 19.92
C LEU A 464 31.33 14.09 19.97
N LEU A 465 31.11 12.78 20.10
CA LEU A 465 29.75 12.23 20.30
C LEU A 465 29.11 12.76 21.57
N LYS A 466 29.88 12.80 22.68
CA LYS A 466 29.41 13.37 23.96
C LYS A 466 29.02 14.86 23.84
N ALA A 467 29.76 15.60 23.02
CA ALA A 467 29.58 17.04 22.87
C ALA A 467 28.39 17.40 21.95
N THR A 468 28.12 16.58 20.94
CA THR A 468 27.20 16.97 19.86
C THR A 468 25.93 16.15 19.78
N LEU A 469 25.93 14.87 20.19
CA LEU A 469 24.77 14.01 20.04
C LEU A 469 23.72 14.29 21.13
N LEU A 470 22.50 14.61 20.73
CA LEU A 470 21.35 14.84 21.60
C LEU A 470 20.60 13.54 21.91
N GLY A 471 20.49 12.67 20.95
CA GLY A 471 19.87 11.36 21.11
C GLY A 471 19.75 10.57 19.82
N VAL A 472 19.29 9.34 20.00
CA VAL A 472 19.10 8.37 18.91
C VAL A 472 17.73 7.76 19.04
N MET A 473 17.01 7.66 17.92
CA MET A 473 15.75 6.96 17.82
C MET A 473 15.87 5.77 16.87
N ALA A 474 15.70 4.56 17.35
CA ALA A 474 15.49 3.41 16.48
C ALA A 474 14.00 3.25 16.15
N GLN A 475 13.72 2.91 14.90
CA GLN A 475 12.36 2.85 14.36
C GLN A 475 12.11 1.59 13.53
N ARG A 476 10.93 1.00 13.70
CA ARG A 476 10.37 -0.07 12.87
C ARG A 476 8.92 0.23 12.56
N LEU A 477 8.38 -0.42 11.53
CA LEU A 477 6.95 -0.37 11.21
C LEU A 477 6.32 -1.73 11.43
N VAL A 478 5.21 -1.75 12.18
CA VAL A 478 4.30 -2.89 12.32
C VAL A 478 3.05 -2.67 11.48
N ARG A 479 2.47 -3.72 10.91
CA ARG A 479 1.14 -3.62 10.30
C ARG A 479 0.10 -3.39 11.38
N THR A 480 -0.85 -2.51 11.11
CA THR A 480 -1.99 -2.27 12.01
C THR A 480 -3.14 -3.19 11.69
N LEU A 481 -3.80 -3.68 12.73
CA LEU A 481 -4.99 -4.52 12.60
C LEU A 481 -6.10 -3.78 11.86
N CYS A 482 -6.79 -4.48 11.00
CA CYS A 482 -7.91 -3.94 10.27
C CYS A 482 -9.05 -3.55 11.23
N PRO A 483 -9.51 -2.29 11.24
CA PRO A 483 -10.56 -1.85 12.15
C PRO A 483 -11.91 -2.55 11.92
N HIS A 484 -12.12 -3.09 10.71
CA HIS A 484 -13.40 -3.72 10.32
C HIS A 484 -13.53 -5.18 10.76
N CYS A 485 -12.39 -5.89 10.97
CA CYS A 485 -12.45 -7.32 11.23
C CYS A 485 -11.63 -7.80 12.42
N LYS A 486 -10.85 -6.94 13.08
CA LYS A 486 -10.12 -7.35 14.28
C LYS A 486 -11.08 -7.87 15.35
N ALA A 487 -10.67 -8.91 16.06
CA ALA A 487 -11.47 -9.54 17.10
C ALA A 487 -10.69 -9.66 18.41
N PRO A 488 -11.34 -9.60 19.58
CA PRO A 488 -10.70 -9.82 20.87
C PRO A 488 -9.95 -11.16 20.91
N MET A 489 -8.79 -11.19 21.59
CA MET A 489 -8.08 -12.41 21.90
C MET A 489 -7.49 -12.36 23.30
N GLN A 490 -7.31 -13.53 23.89
CA GLN A 490 -6.47 -13.68 25.08
C GLN A 490 -5.04 -13.96 24.63
N LEU A 491 -4.08 -13.24 25.24
CA LEU A 491 -2.67 -13.43 24.97
C LEU A 491 -2.11 -14.58 25.80
N ASP A 492 -1.15 -15.28 25.23
CA ASP A 492 -0.30 -16.21 25.97
C ASP A 492 0.64 -15.44 26.90
N ALA A 493 0.80 -15.92 28.13
CA ALA A 493 1.62 -15.26 29.15
C ALA A 493 3.12 -15.31 28.83
N ASP A 494 3.59 -16.39 28.19
CA ASP A 494 4.99 -16.55 27.79
C ASP A 494 5.34 -15.62 26.64
N ASP A 495 4.48 -15.53 25.64
CA ASP A 495 4.63 -14.59 24.52
C ASP A 495 4.65 -13.13 25.02
N TRP A 496 3.75 -12.79 25.95
CA TRP A 496 3.72 -11.46 26.54
C TRP A 496 4.99 -11.15 27.34
N SER A 497 5.44 -12.11 28.16
CA SER A 497 6.67 -11.99 28.92
C SER A 497 7.89 -11.80 27.99
N ALA A 498 7.95 -12.53 26.86
CA ALA A 498 9.04 -12.39 25.89
C ALA A 498 9.11 -11.00 25.23
N LEU A 499 7.97 -10.30 25.10
CA LEU A 499 7.91 -8.94 24.59
C LEU A 499 8.25 -7.88 25.63
N THR A 500 7.88 -8.12 26.89
CA THR A 500 7.94 -7.10 27.93
C THR A 500 9.18 -7.15 28.80
N LYS A 501 9.92 -8.26 28.81
CA LYS A 501 11.20 -8.35 29.58
C LYS A 501 12.17 -7.23 29.15
N PRO A 502 12.92 -6.64 30.12
CA PRO A 502 12.98 -7.00 31.56
C PRO A 502 11.86 -6.39 32.43
N TRP A 503 10.87 -5.74 31.86
CA TRP A 503 9.76 -5.13 32.61
C TRP A 503 8.65 -6.16 32.90
N ASN A 504 8.09 -6.12 34.11
CA ASN A 504 6.93 -6.92 34.47
C ASN A 504 5.65 -6.16 34.15
N ALA A 505 5.19 -6.27 32.92
CA ALA A 505 3.94 -5.65 32.49
C ALA A 505 2.76 -6.63 32.69
N PRO A 506 1.62 -6.18 33.26
CA PRO A 506 0.45 -7.02 33.39
C PRO A 506 -0.11 -7.43 32.03
N LEU A 507 -0.73 -8.62 31.96
CA LEU A 507 -1.36 -9.12 30.73
C LEU A 507 -2.52 -8.20 30.33
N PRO A 508 -2.55 -7.65 29.11
CA PRO A 508 -3.63 -6.79 28.69
C PRO A 508 -4.90 -7.60 28.38
N THR A 509 -6.05 -7.06 28.76
CA THR A 509 -7.38 -7.62 28.44
C THR A 509 -7.94 -7.12 27.11
N THR A 510 -7.26 -6.16 26.48
CA THR A 510 -7.72 -5.43 25.28
C THR A 510 -7.02 -5.88 23.99
N ALA A 511 -6.22 -6.95 24.06
CA ALA A 511 -5.53 -7.48 22.88
C ALA A 511 -6.52 -7.97 21.81
N GLN A 512 -6.11 -7.78 20.55
CA GLN A 512 -6.91 -8.12 19.39
C GLN A 512 -6.11 -9.02 18.44
N ARG A 513 -6.80 -9.86 17.67
CA ARG A 513 -6.21 -10.70 16.63
C ARG A 513 -6.64 -10.28 15.23
N ALA A 514 -5.83 -10.59 14.26
CA ALA A 514 -6.18 -10.49 12.85
C ALA A 514 -7.19 -11.59 12.48
N VAL A 515 -8.25 -11.22 11.77
CA VAL A 515 -9.26 -12.18 11.29
C VAL A 515 -9.19 -12.29 9.78
N GLY A 516 -9.30 -11.18 9.10
CA GLY A 516 -9.46 -11.10 7.65
C GLY A 516 -10.87 -10.65 7.29
N CYS A 517 -10.95 -9.76 6.33
CA CYS A 517 -12.19 -9.32 5.68
C CYS A 517 -11.84 -8.69 4.34
N LEU A 518 -12.86 -8.35 3.60
CA LEU A 518 -12.71 -7.77 2.26
C LEU A 518 -11.98 -6.43 2.27
N GLU A 519 -12.14 -5.60 3.33
CA GLU A 519 -11.47 -4.31 3.45
C GLU A 519 -9.95 -4.43 3.62
N CYS A 520 -9.48 -5.52 4.20
CA CYS A 520 -8.07 -5.82 4.36
C CYS A 520 -7.59 -6.96 3.42
N ARG A 521 -8.42 -7.39 2.47
CA ARG A 521 -8.13 -8.49 1.53
C ARG A 521 -7.76 -9.79 2.24
N ASP A 522 -8.52 -10.12 3.27
CA ASP A 522 -8.36 -11.31 4.12
C ASP A 522 -7.02 -11.37 4.88
N THR A 523 -6.20 -10.31 4.84
CA THR A 523 -4.94 -10.27 5.57
C THR A 523 -5.10 -10.03 7.06
N GLY A 524 -6.22 -9.43 7.49
CA GLY A 524 -6.46 -8.98 8.86
C GLY A 524 -5.74 -7.67 9.22
N TYR A 525 -4.95 -7.09 8.29
CA TYR A 525 -4.16 -5.88 8.52
C TYR A 525 -4.49 -4.79 7.51
N ARG A 526 -4.43 -3.53 7.95
CA ARG A 526 -4.62 -2.36 7.09
C ARG A 526 -3.81 -1.18 7.61
N GLY A 527 -2.81 -0.76 6.84
CA GLY A 527 -1.90 0.31 7.20
C GLY A 527 -0.75 -0.13 8.11
N ARG A 528 0.03 0.82 8.57
CA ARG A 528 1.23 0.61 9.39
C ARG A 528 1.36 1.68 10.45
N ALA A 529 1.96 1.34 11.60
CA ALA A 529 2.31 2.26 12.67
C ALA A 529 3.77 2.06 13.08
N GLY A 530 4.41 3.12 13.56
CA GLY A 530 5.78 3.07 14.07
C GLY A 530 5.85 2.43 15.46
N VAL A 531 6.93 1.71 15.71
CA VAL A 531 7.43 1.36 17.05
C VAL A 531 8.79 2.00 17.23
N TYR A 532 9.03 2.57 18.40
CA TYR A 532 10.13 3.48 18.65
C TYR A 532 10.92 3.08 19.89
N GLU A 533 12.24 3.25 19.80
CA GLU A 533 13.17 3.15 20.92
C GLU A 533 13.99 4.45 20.92
N ILE A 534 13.77 5.32 21.92
CA ILE A 534 14.36 6.67 21.97
C ILE A 534 15.31 6.76 23.15
N MET A 535 16.60 6.88 22.86
CA MET A 535 17.68 7.08 23.80
C MET A 535 18.10 8.57 23.81
N LEU A 536 17.93 9.24 24.93
CA LEU A 536 18.44 10.61 25.14
C LEU A 536 19.87 10.55 25.66
N LEU A 537 20.75 11.40 25.14
CA LEU A 537 22.11 11.52 25.65
C LEU A 537 22.18 12.53 26.80
N ASN A 538 21.75 12.10 27.96
CA ASN A 538 21.83 12.84 29.20
C ASN A 538 23.19 12.68 29.93
N ASP A 539 23.35 13.32 31.07
CA ASP A 539 24.57 13.31 31.87
C ASP A 539 24.90 11.92 32.46
N ALA A 540 23.91 11.02 32.56
CA ALA A 540 24.14 9.64 33.01
C ALA A 540 24.63 8.73 31.86
N ILE A 541 24.26 8.99 30.63
CA ILE A 541 24.65 8.25 29.41
C ILE A 541 26.04 8.69 28.90
N LYS A 542 26.29 10.00 28.85
CA LYS A 542 27.53 10.55 28.28
C LYS A 542 28.83 9.95 28.85
N PRO A 543 28.99 9.72 30.18
CA PRO A 543 30.20 9.12 30.72
C PRO A 543 30.48 7.71 30.22
N LEU A 544 29.44 6.93 29.87
CA LEU A 544 29.55 5.56 29.35
C LEU A 544 30.04 5.47 27.92
N ILE A 545 30.06 6.57 27.20
CA ILE A 545 30.57 6.63 25.83
C ILE A 545 32.09 6.82 25.90
N THR A 546 32.85 5.77 25.67
CA THR A 546 34.32 5.74 25.69
C THR A 546 34.83 5.15 24.37
N ALA A 547 36.12 5.08 24.16
CA ALA A 547 36.70 4.39 22.99
C ALA A 547 36.28 2.90 22.96
N ASP A 548 36.17 2.27 24.13
CA ASP A 548 35.75 0.89 24.32
C ASP A 548 34.36 0.86 25.01
N THR A 549 33.36 1.46 24.38
CA THR A 549 32.01 1.57 24.96
C THR A 549 31.38 0.19 25.21
N ASP A 550 31.05 -0.11 26.47
CA ASP A 550 30.23 -1.28 26.82
C ASP A 550 28.74 -1.01 26.46
N ILE A 551 28.30 -1.60 25.34
CA ILE A 551 26.92 -1.45 24.84
C ILE A 551 25.89 -2.00 25.85
N VAL A 552 26.23 -3.00 26.67
CA VAL A 552 25.31 -3.58 27.66
C VAL A 552 25.10 -2.59 28.79
N ALA A 553 26.19 -1.99 29.30
CA ALA A 553 26.12 -0.96 30.32
C ALA A 553 25.37 0.28 29.82
N LEU A 554 25.63 0.70 28.57
CA LEU A 554 24.93 1.82 27.92
C LEU A 554 23.43 1.55 27.82
N ARG A 555 23.04 0.38 27.31
CA ARG A 555 21.64 -0.04 27.20
C ARG A 555 20.94 -0.10 28.56
N ARG A 556 21.60 -0.66 29.56
CA ARG A 556 21.07 -0.76 30.93
C ARG A 556 20.81 0.63 31.53
N GLN A 557 21.72 1.56 31.33
CA GLN A 557 21.53 2.95 31.78
C GLN A 557 20.40 3.63 31.03
N ALA A 558 20.33 3.49 29.69
CA ALA A 558 19.25 4.04 28.89
C ALA A 558 17.87 3.54 29.33
N PHE A 559 17.75 2.26 29.71
CA PHE A 559 16.50 1.73 30.28
C PHE A 559 16.16 2.34 31.65
N LYS A 560 17.17 2.56 32.53
CA LYS A 560 16.96 3.27 33.81
C LYS A 560 16.47 4.70 33.57
N ASP A 561 16.95 5.35 32.52
CA ASP A 561 16.54 6.71 32.11
C ASP A 561 15.21 6.71 31.35
N GLY A 562 14.53 5.55 31.30
CA GLY A 562 13.18 5.38 30.75
C GLY A 562 13.12 5.15 29.25
N MET A 563 14.25 4.81 28.59
CA MET A 563 14.18 4.27 27.22
C MET A 563 13.32 3.01 27.21
N ARG A 564 12.49 2.84 26.23
CA ARG A 564 11.70 1.62 25.98
C ARG A 564 12.28 0.90 24.79
N SER A 565 12.44 -0.42 24.89
CA SER A 565 12.87 -1.22 23.73
C SER A 565 11.81 -1.21 22.64
N LEU A 566 12.21 -1.49 21.40
CA LEU A 566 11.28 -1.67 20.27
C LEU A 566 10.18 -2.70 20.58
N ARG A 567 10.53 -3.79 21.31
CA ARG A 567 9.55 -4.81 21.73
C ARG A 567 8.54 -4.26 22.73
N LEU A 568 8.99 -3.50 23.73
CA LEU A 568 8.10 -2.91 24.71
C LEU A 568 7.18 -1.84 24.08
N SER A 569 7.71 -1.03 23.14
CA SER A 569 6.92 -0.12 22.32
C SER A 569 5.86 -0.88 21.50
N GLY A 570 6.23 -2.02 20.93
CA GLY A 570 5.30 -2.94 20.25
C GLY A 570 4.25 -3.52 21.19
N ALA A 571 4.65 -3.95 22.39
CA ALA A 571 3.73 -4.47 23.40
C ALA A 571 2.66 -3.44 23.80
N GLN A 572 3.02 -2.16 23.93
CA GLN A 572 2.04 -1.09 24.17
C GLN A 572 1.01 -0.98 23.05
N LYS A 573 1.42 -1.20 21.79
CA LYS A 573 0.50 -1.18 20.64
C LYS A 573 -0.40 -2.41 20.59
N ILE A 574 0.11 -3.57 21.03
CA ILE A 574 -0.70 -4.79 21.21
C ILE A 574 -1.77 -4.54 22.28
N ALA A 575 -1.37 -3.97 23.43
CA ALA A 575 -2.30 -3.63 24.50
C ALA A 575 -3.37 -2.60 24.05
N ALA A 576 -3.02 -1.71 23.14
CA ALA A 576 -3.97 -0.77 22.51
C ALA A 576 -4.84 -1.41 21.39
N GLY A 577 -4.70 -2.71 21.11
CA GLY A 577 -5.44 -3.41 20.07
C GLY A 577 -5.12 -2.91 18.64
N LEU A 578 -3.89 -2.45 18.42
CA LEU A 578 -3.45 -1.89 17.14
C LEU A 578 -2.68 -2.88 16.28
N THR A 579 -2.00 -3.86 16.88
CA THR A 579 -1.18 -4.86 16.16
C THR A 579 -1.17 -6.18 16.90
N THR A 580 -0.43 -7.17 16.41
CA THR A 580 -0.32 -8.51 17.00
C THR A 580 1.11 -8.82 17.48
N VAL A 581 1.25 -9.88 18.29
CA VAL A 581 2.54 -10.38 18.77
C VAL A 581 3.45 -10.76 17.60
N GLU A 582 2.92 -11.50 16.63
CA GLU A 582 3.66 -11.97 15.46
C GLU A 582 4.25 -10.80 14.66
N GLU A 583 3.49 -9.73 14.49
CA GLU A 583 3.97 -8.54 13.76
C GLU A 583 5.11 -7.84 14.50
N VAL A 584 5.00 -7.71 15.82
CA VAL A 584 6.07 -7.08 16.62
C VAL A 584 7.33 -7.94 16.60
N LEU A 585 7.21 -9.26 16.81
CA LEU A 585 8.35 -10.17 16.79
C LEU A 585 9.03 -10.25 15.42
N ARG A 586 8.24 -10.14 14.33
CA ARG A 586 8.77 -10.16 12.96
C ARG A 586 9.70 -9.00 12.65
N VAL A 587 9.47 -7.83 13.23
CA VAL A 587 10.20 -6.60 12.87
C VAL A 587 11.19 -6.13 13.93
N THR A 588 11.11 -6.67 15.13
CA THR A 588 12.00 -6.28 16.24
C THR A 588 13.12 -7.31 16.42
N PRO A 589 14.35 -6.86 16.74
CA PRO A 589 15.45 -7.78 17.03
C PRO A 589 15.13 -8.68 18.22
N GLN A 590 15.67 -9.89 18.22
CA GLN A 590 15.61 -10.75 19.40
C GLN A 590 16.29 -10.02 20.56
N SER A 591 15.64 -10.02 21.73
CA SER A 591 16.31 -9.53 22.92
C SER A 591 17.49 -10.46 23.21
N GLU A 592 18.70 -9.95 23.15
CA GLU A 592 19.85 -10.68 23.69
C GLU A 592 19.59 -10.89 25.18
N GLN A 593 19.18 -12.10 25.51
CA GLN A 593 19.13 -12.56 26.87
C GLN A 593 20.57 -12.86 27.31
N LYS A 594 21.18 -11.94 27.98
CA LYS A 594 22.28 -12.23 28.96
C LYS A 594 22.17 -11.30 30.16
#